data_7f87d9835faf868dd0478b4c1ff4c7e3
#
_entry.id   7f87d9835faf868dd0478b4c1ff4c7e3
#
_cell.length_a   1.000
_cell.length_b   1.000
_cell.length_c   1.000
_cell.angle_alpha   90.00
_cell.angle_beta   90.00
_cell.angle_gamma   90.00
#
_symmetry.space_group_name_H-M   'P 1'
#
loop_
_entity.id
_entity.type
_entity.pdbx_description
1 polymer ?
#
loop_
_entity_poly.entity_id
_entity_poly.type
_entity_poly.pdbx_seq_one_letter_code
_entity_poly.pdbx_strand_id
1 'polypeptide(L)'
;MKIGNVYLKVVVERFKSVKTLGDKTIEQLSEQDIHWTYNQESNSVAVIVKHLSGNMISRWTDFLTSDGEKENRNRDEEFIDDISSKSELMRVWEKGWNVLIDTFLTPYLISLIGLSQRTWTSTRISLIFY
;
A
#
# COMPACT_ATOMS: atom_id res chain seq x y z
N MET A 1 -13.42 -19.55 16.44
CA MET A 1 -12.73 -18.47 15.74
C MET A 1 -13.70 -17.88 14.72
N LYS A 2 -13.93 -16.58 14.78
CA LYS A 2 -14.85 -15.91 13.85
C LYS A 2 -14.22 -15.86 12.45
N ILE A 3 -15.04 -16.05 11.40
CA ILE A 3 -14.62 -16.01 9.99
C ILE A 3 -13.86 -14.70 9.66
N GLY A 4 -14.30 -13.57 10.23
CA GLY A 4 -13.63 -12.29 10.03
C GLY A 4 -12.18 -12.26 10.50
N ASN A 5 -11.86 -12.92 11.62
CA ASN A 5 -10.49 -13.00 12.12
C ASN A 5 -9.61 -13.86 11.21
N VAL A 6 -10.15 -14.96 10.70
CA VAL A 6 -9.44 -15.81 9.72
C VAL A 6 -9.17 -15.04 8.43
N TYR A 7 -10.17 -14.32 7.94
CA TYR A 7 -10.05 -13.49 6.74
C TYR A 7 -8.95 -12.43 6.90
N LEU A 8 -8.97 -11.66 8.00
CA LEU A 8 -7.95 -10.65 8.28
C LEU A 8 -6.54 -11.24 8.36
N LYS A 9 -6.40 -12.37 9.03
CA LYS A 9 -5.12 -13.07 9.13
C LYS A 9 -4.58 -13.42 7.74
N VAL A 10 -5.41 -14.00 6.88
CA VAL A 10 -5.03 -14.37 5.52
C VAL A 10 -4.65 -13.13 4.70
N VAL A 11 -5.44 -12.07 4.77
CA VAL A 11 -5.18 -10.81 4.05
C VAL A 11 -3.86 -10.19 4.49
N VAL A 12 -3.60 -10.09 5.80
CA VAL A 12 -2.34 -9.55 6.34
C VAL A 12 -1.14 -10.39 5.91
N GLU A 13 -1.24 -11.71 5.96
CA GLU A 13 -0.18 -12.60 5.50
C GLU A 13 0.11 -12.44 4.01
N ARG A 14 -0.92 -12.26 3.19
CA ARG A 14 -0.78 -11.99 1.75
C ARG A 14 -0.10 -10.66 1.49
N PHE A 15 -0.51 -9.60 2.14
CA PHE A 15 0.15 -8.30 2.02
C PHE A 15 1.62 -8.35 2.44
N LYS A 16 1.92 -9.03 3.54
CA LYS A 16 3.31 -9.22 3.99
C LYS A 16 4.14 -10.01 2.98
N SER A 17 3.56 -11.03 2.34
CA SER A 17 4.23 -11.78 1.28
C SER A 17 4.54 -10.90 0.07
N VAL A 18 3.60 -10.08 -0.37
CA VAL A 18 3.80 -9.13 -1.48
C VAL A 18 4.87 -8.11 -1.13
N LYS A 19 4.82 -7.54 0.07
CA LYS A 19 5.86 -6.63 0.56
C LYS A 19 7.24 -7.29 0.54
N THR A 20 7.35 -8.52 1.00
CA THR A 20 8.61 -9.27 1.01
C THR A 20 9.17 -9.45 -0.41
N LEU A 21 8.33 -9.74 -1.40
CA LEU A 21 8.76 -9.82 -2.80
C LEU A 21 9.28 -8.47 -3.29
N GLY A 22 8.60 -7.38 -2.96
CA GLY A 22 9.05 -6.03 -3.28
C GLY A 22 10.36 -5.67 -2.60
N ASP A 23 10.52 -5.99 -1.31
CA ASP A 23 11.75 -5.78 -0.54
C ASP A 23 12.94 -6.46 -1.23
N LYS A 24 12.79 -7.74 -1.59
CA LYS A 24 13.83 -8.51 -2.27
C LYS A 24 14.15 -7.98 -3.66
N THR A 25 13.14 -7.52 -4.38
CA THR A 25 13.32 -6.92 -5.70
C THR A 25 14.13 -5.63 -5.61
N ILE A 26 13.78 -4.74 -4.70
CA ILE A 26 14.51 -3.48 -4.50
C ILE A 26 15.94 -3.74 -4.03
N GLU A 27 16.13 -4.72 -3.16
CA GLU A 27 17.46 -5.09 -2.65
C GLU A 27 18.44 -5.46 -3.78
N GLN A 28 17.96 -6.10 -4.84
CA GLN A 28 18.78 -6.51 -5.99
C GLN A 28 19.14 -5.37 -6.94
N LEU A 29 18.44 -4.24 -6.88
CA LEU A 29 18.65 -3.12 -7.78
C LEU A 29 19.80 -2.23 -7.30
N SER A 30 20.57 -1.69 -8.26
CA SER A 30 21.56 -0.66 -7.98
C SER A 30 20.90 0.72 -7.77
N GLU A 31 21.68 1.70 -7.32
CA GLU A 31 21.26 3.11 -7.24
C GLU A 31 20.79 3.65 -8.60
N GLN A 32 21.33 3.16 -9.70
CA GLN A 32 20.97 3.56 -11.05
C GLN A 32 19.74 2.81 -11.56
N ASP A 33 19.61 1.53 -11.23
CA ASP A 33 18.52 0.67 -11.73
C ASP A 33 17.14 1.13 -11.26
N ILE A 34 17.05 1.77 -10.10
CA ILE A 34 15.76 2.27 -9.59
C ILE A 34 15.15 3.36 -10.47
N HIS A 35 15.96 4.02 -11.30
CA HIS A 35 15.54 5.08 -12.24
C HIS A 35 15.40 4.59 -13.68
N TRP A 36 15.74 3.33 -13.95
CA TRP A 36 15.70 2.79 -15.30
C TRP A 36 14.26 2.71 -15.82
N THR A 37 14.09 3.11 -17.08
CA THR A 37 12.83 2.99 -17.80
C THR A 37 13.04 2.32 -19.15
N TYR A 38 12.09 1.50 -19.56
CA TYR A 38 12.14 0.85 -20.86
C TYR A 38 12.02 1.87 -22.03
N ASN A 39 11.15 2.86 -21.84
CA ASN A 39 10.93 3.97 -22.75
C ASN A 39 10.38 5.18 -21.99
N GLN A 40 10.08 6.28 -22.71
CA GLN A 40 9.60 7.53 -22.07
C GLN A 40 8.21 7.39 -21.43
N GLU A 41 7.42 6.42 -21.85
CA GLU A 41 6.08 6.16 -21.32
C GLU A 41 6.08 5.18 -20.13
N SER A 42 7.20 4.51 -19.90
CA SER A 42 7.36 3.54 -18.82
C SER A 42 7.72 4.21 -17.51
N ASN A 43 7.21 3.66 -16.42
CA ASN A 43 7.55 4.13 -15.08
C ASN A 43 8.79 3.40 -14.54
N SER A 44 9.68 4.14 -13.90
CA SER A 44 10.79 3.56 -13.13
C SER A 44 10.29 2.90 -11.85
N VAL A 45 11.13 2.07 -11.23
CA VAL A 45 10.82 1.50 -9.90
C VAL A 45 10.59 2.61 -8.88
N ALA A 46 11.37 3.69 -8.94
CA ALA A 46 11.19 4.85 -8.07
C ALA A 46 9.78 5.46 -8.20
N VAL A 47 9.30 5.65 -9.42
CA VAL A 47 7.94 6.16 -9.67
C VAL A 47 6.87 5.18 -9.19
N ILE A 48 7.03 3.89 -9.46
CA ILE A 48 6.08 2.87 -9.00
C ILE A 48 5.99 2.86 -7.47
N VAL A 49 7.11 2.93 -6.78
CA VAL A 49 7.15 2.98 -5.30
C VAL A 49 6.48 4.24 -4.75
N LYS A 50 6.75 5.40 -5.35
CA LYS A 50 6.06 6.65 -4.97
C LYS A 50 4.56 6.53 -5.12
N HIS A 51 4.10 6.01 -6.26
CA HIS A 51 2.68 5.84 -6.53
C HIS A 51 2.02 4.86 -5.55
N LEU A 52 2.63 3.70 -5.32
CA LEU A 52 2.11 2.70 -4.38
C LEU A 52 2.06 3.25 -2.96
N SER A 53 3.12 3.92 -2.50
CA SER A 53 3.16 4.52 -1.17
C SER A 53 2.12 5.62 -1.02
N GLY A 54 1.99 6.51 -1.99
CA GLY A 54 0.97 7.56 -2.00
C GLY A 54 -0.44 6.99 -1.97
N ASN A 55 -0.70 5.92 -2.72
CA ASN A 55 -1.97 5.21 -2.69
C ASN A 55 -2.25 4.60 -1.31
N MET A 56 -1.29 3.87 -0.75
CA MET A 56 -1.45 3.22 0.56
C MET A 56 -1.69 4.25 1.66
N ILE A 57 -0.95 5.33 1.69
CA ILE A 57 -1.13 6.41 2.69
C ILE A 57 -2.50 7.06 2.53
N SER A 58 -2.89 7.39 1.31
CA SER A 58 -4.19 8.04 1.05
C SER A 58 -5.36 7.15 1.45
N ARG A 59 -5.35 5.89 1.03
CA ARG A 59 -6.48 4.97 1.27
C ARG A 59 -6.58 4.49 2.71
N TRP A 60 -5.46 4.25 3.36
CA TRP A 60 -5.44 3.57 4.65
C TRP A 60 -5.28 4.49 5.85
N THR A 61 -4.92 5.76 5.64
CA THR A 61 -4.97 6.76 6.71
C THR A 61 -6.42 7.07 7.05
N ASP A 62 -6.79 6.97 8.31
CA ASP A 62 -8.16 7.21 8.79
C ASP A 62 -9.22 6.43 7.96
N PHE A 63 -8.90 5.19 7.64
CA PHE A 63 -9.65 4.34 6.73
C PHE A 63 -11.15 4.28 7.03
N LEU A 64 -11.52 4.29 8.31
CA LEU A 64 -12.91 4.14 8.74
C LEU A 64 -13.69 5.45 8.76
N THR A 65 -13.02 6.59 8.77
CA THR A 65 -13.62 7.91 9.04
C THR A 65 -13.45 8.90 7.90
N SER A 66 -12.68 8.56 6.87
CA SER A 66 -12.38 9.46 5.75
C SER A 66 -12.45 8.77 4.39
N ASP A 67 -12.49 9.56 3.33
CA ASP A 67 -12.39 9.08 1.96
C ASP A 67 -11.00 8.48 1.68
N GLY A 68 -10.95 7.44 0.87
CA GLY A 68 -9.69 6.84 0.40
C GLY A 68 -8.88 7.74 -0.54
N GLU A 69 -9.53 8.68 -1.22
CA GLU A 69 -8.86 9.75 -1.96
C GLU A 69 -8.80 11.01 -1.08
N LYS A 70 -7.64 11.27 -0.50
CA LYS A 70 -7.41 12.45 0.33
C LYS A 70 -7.19 13.69 -0.52
N GLU A 71 -7.74 14.84 -0.10
CA GLU A 71 -7.58 16.11 -0.80
C GLU A 71 -6.11 16.56 -0.90
N ASN A 72 -5.30 16.20 0.08
CA ASN A 72 -3.89 16.54 0.13
C ASN A 72 -2.99 15.60 -0.69
N ARG A 73 -3.56 14.57 -1.35
CA ARG A 73 -2.79 13.69 -2.23
C ARG A 73 -2.51 14.37 -3.55
N ASN A 74 -1.23 14.53 -3.87
CA ASN A 74 -0.79 15.05 -5.16
C ASN A 74 -0.36 13.89 -6.07
N ARG A 75 -1.31 13.35 -6.83
CA ARG A 75 -1.07 12.19 -7.72
C ARG A 75 -0.08 12.51 -8.85
N ASP A 76 -0.10 13.72 -9.37
CA ASP A 76 0.77 14.09 -10.49
C ASP A 76 2.24 14.07 -10.07
N GLU A 77 2.56 14.50 -8.85
CA GLU A 77 3.91 14.44 -8.33
C GLU A 77 4.42 13.01 -8.07
N GLU A 78 3.52 12.05 -7.89
CA GLU A 78 3.92 10.65 -7.73
C GLU A 78 4.59 10.09 -9.00
N PHE A 79 4.29 10.66 -10.17
CA PHE A 79 4.87 10.24 -11.46
C PHE A 79 6.16 10.97 -11.82
N ILE A 80 6.67 11.83 -10.95
CA ILE A 80 7.97 12.48 -11.11
C ILE A 80 9.03 11.67 -10.37
N ASP A 81 10.07 11.25 -11.08
CA ASP A 81 11.19 10.51 -10.50
C ASP A 81 12.18 11.50 -9.85
N ASP A 82 11.91 11.86 -8.60
CA ASP A 82 12.73 12.75 -7.77
C ASP A 82 13.38 12.03 -6.59
N ILE A 83 13.36 10.71 -6.56
CA ILE A 83 14.02 9.90 -5.54
C ILE A 83 15.54 10.01 -5.69
N SER A 84 16.24 10.40 -4.63
CA SER A 84 17.68 10.67 -4.67
C SER A 84 18.55 9.41 -4.46
N SER A 85 18.03 8.38 -3.79
CA SER A 85 18.80 7.18 -3.43
C SER A 85 17.91 5.98 -3.13
N LYS A 86 18.49 4.78 -3.14
CA LYS A 86 17.80 3.56 -2.66
C LYS A 86 17.38 3.70 -1.19
N SER A 87 18.15 4.37 -0.38
CA SER A 87 17.81 4.62 1.03
C SER A 87 16.53 5.46 1.15
N GLU A 88 16.39 6.49 0.35
CA GLU A 88 15.15 7.27 0.27
C GLU A 88 14.00 6.45 -0.28
N LEU A 89 14.23 5.67 -1.34
CA LEU A 89 13.25 4.76 -1.91
C LEU A 89 12.69 3.81 -0.85
N MET A 90 13.55 3.19 -0.06
CA MET A 90 13.14 2.27 1.01
C MET A 90 12.33 2.98 2.11
N ARG A 91 12.66 4.22 2.43
CA ARG A 91 11.85 4.99 3.40
C ARG A 91 10.44 5.26 2.87
N VAL A 92 10.32 5.64 1.61
CA VAL A 92 9.02 5.86 0.95
C VAL A 92 8.22 4.55 0.91
N TRP A 93 8.86 3.46 0.53
CA TRP A 93 8.28 2.11 0.50
C TRP A 93 7.75 1.67 1.86
N GLU A 94 8.60 1.73 2.89
CA GLU A 94 8.24 1.33 4.26
C GLU A 94 7.12 2.18 4.84
N LYS A 95 7.12 3.48 4.59
CA LYS A 95 6.10 4.40 5.07
C LYS A 95 4.69 4.00 4.59
N GLY A 96 4.54 3.72 3.29
CA GLY A 96 3.27 3.30 2.72
C GLY A 96 2.79 1.97 3.30
N TRP A 97 3.67 0.97 3.34
CA TRP A 97 3.35 -0.35 3.88
C TRP A 97 3.02 -0.32 5.37
N ASN A 98 3.69 0.50 6.16
CA ASN A 98 3.39 0.63 7.59
C ASN A 98 1.98 1.16 7.81
N VAL A 99 1.55 2.16 7.07
CA VAL A 99 0.18 2.68 7.15
C VAL A 99 -0.84 1.60 6.83
N LEU A 100 -0.64 0.84 5.75
CA LEU A 100 -1.54 -0.23 5.34
C LEU A 100 -1.59 -1.34 6.39
N ILE A 101 -0.45 -1.87 6.80
CA ILE A 101 -0.39 -2.99 7.75
C ILE A 101 -0.94 -2.59 9.11
N ASP A 102 -0.59 -1.41 9.61
CA ASP A 102 -1.07 -0.92 10.91
C ASP A 102 -2.59 -0.79 10.92
N THR A 103 -3.20 -0.39 9.81
CA THR A 103 -4.66 -0.32 9.68
C THR A 103 -5.30 -1.68 9.91
N PHE A 104 -4.76 -2.75 9.32
CA PHE A 104 -5.27 -4.12 9.51
C PHE A 104 -5.01 -4.69 10.90
N LEU A 105 -4.02 -4.19 11.60
CA LEU A 105 -3.68 -4.63 12.95
C LEU A 105 -4.42 -3.84 14.05
N THR A 106 -5.21 -2.82 13.70
CA THR A 106 -5.97 -2.06 14.71
C THR A 106 -7.06 -2.95 15.32
N PRO A 107 -7.20 -2.98 16.66
CA PRO A 107 -8.25 -3.76 17.32
C PRO A 107 -9.66 -3.36 16.88
N TYR A 108 -9.84 -2.10 16.50
CA TYR A 108 -11.13 -1.58 16.05
C TYR A 108 -11.56 -2.19 14.71
N LEU A 109 -10.65 -2.33 13.74
CA LEU A 109 -10.95 -2.99 12.47
C LEU A 109 -11.28 -4.46 12.68
N ILE A 110 -10.52 -5.15 13.53
CA ILE A 110 -10.77 -6.54 13.91
C ILE A 110 -12.16 -6.69 14.52
N SER A 111 -12.55 -5.77 15.42
CA SER A 111 -13.85 -5.75 16.05
C SER A 111 -14.99 -5.51 15.05
N LEU A 112 -14.84 -4.55 14.13
CA LEU A 112 -15.85 -4.23 13.11
C LEU A 112 -16.10 -5.39 12.16
N ILE A 113 -15.06 -6.06 11.70
CA ILE A 113 -15.19 -7.23 10.81
C ILE A 113 -15.85 -8.40 11.56
N GLY A 114 -15.57 -8.55 12.85
CA GLY A 114 -16.25 -9.53 13.71
C GLY A 114 -17.74 -9.26 13.93
N LEU A 115 -18.17 -8.01 13.88
CA LEU A 115 -19.55 -7.59 14.08
C LEU A 115 -20.35 -7.49 12.78
N SER A 116 -19.72 -7.31 11.64
CA SER A 116 -20.31 -6.87 10.37
C SER A 116 -20.56 -8.01 9.37
N GLN A 117 -20.73 -9.26 9.81
CA GLN A 117 -21.04 -10.34 8.86
C GLN A 117 -22.35 -10.13 8.05
N ARG A 118 -23.14 -9.10 8.37
CA ARG A 118 -24.43 -8.84 7.71
C ARG A 118 -24.41 -7.76 6.61
N THR A 119 -23.30 -7.04 6.38
CA THR A 119 -23.33 -5.86 5.50
C THR A 119 -22.15 -5.74 4.52
N TRP A 120 -21.42 -6.82 4.26
CA TRP A 120 -20.40 -6.81 3.22
C TRP A 120 -21.04 -6.93 1.84
N THR A 121 -21.39 -5.78 1.28
CA THR A 121 -21.71 -5.72 -0.15
C THR A 121 -20.41 -5.73 -0.96
N SER A 122 -20.46 -6.35 -2.13
CA SER A 122 -19.34 -6.52 -3.07
C SER A 122 -18.55 -5.22 -3.39
N THR A 123 -19.15 -4.06 -3.16
CA THR A 123 -18.58 -2.75 -3.43
C THR A 123 -17.39 -2.40 -2.52
N ARG A 124 -17.35 -2.90 -1.29
CA ARG A 124 -16.24 -2.61 -0.36
C ARG A 124 -15.06 -3.57 -0.52
N ILE A 125 -15.29 -4.77 -1.04
CA ILE A 125 -14.23 -5.72 -1.34
C ILE A 125 -13.39 -5.21 -2.53
N SER A 126 -14.01 -4.59 -3.52
CA SER A 126 -13.28 -4.01 -4.66
C SER A 126 -12.41 -2.82 -4.25
N LEU A 127 -12.74 -2.09 -3.18
CA LEU A 127 -11.91 -1.00 -2.65
C LEU A 127 -10.63 -1.47 -1.96
N ILE A 128 -10.56 -2.72 -1.52
CA ILE A 128 -9.37 -3.31 -0.88
C ILE A 128 -8.34 -3.73 -1.94
N PHE A 129 -8.78 -4.06 -3.17
CA PHE A 129 -7.93 -4.63 -4.22
C PHE A 129 -7.63 -3.67 -5.39
N TYR A 130 -8.20 -2.48 -5.41
CA TYR A 130 -7.92 -1.41 -6.36
C TYR A 130 -7.23 -0.24 -5.64
#